data_660d26d793ebf4c0ee33be2d27438533
#
_entry.id   660d26d793ebf4c0ee33be2d27438533
#
_cell.length_a   1.000
_cell.length_b   1.000
_cell.length_c   1.000
_cell.angle_alpha   90.00
_cell.angle_beta   90.00
_cell.angle_gamma   90.00
#
_symmetry.space_group_name_H-M   'P 1'
#
loop_
_entity.id
_entity.type
_entity.pdbx_description
1 polymer ?
#
loop_
_entity_poly.entity_id
_entity_poly.type
_entity_poly.pdbx_seq_one_letter_code
_entity_poly.pdbx_strand_id
1 'polypeptide(L)'
;MRNTPIERKLIDETIADFHITDFAKATIREVKAIAANAEAASGVEFIKMEMGVPGLPPSAVGVKAEVEALQNGIASLYPDINGLPALKEEAARFIKAFINVDVAPEGCVPVTGSMQGTFASFLTCSQ
;
A
#
# COMPACT_ATOMS: atom_id res chain seq x y z
N MET A 1 18.34 -9.60 -33.39
CA MET A 1 17.30 -8.93 -32.56
C MET A 1 16.64 -9.98 -31.69
N ARG A 2 16.50 -9.75 -30.39
CA ARG A 2 15.72 -10.68 -29.53
C ARG A 2 14.25 -10.58 -29.97
N ASN A 3 13.65 -11.72 -30.29
CA ASN A 3 12.24 -11.79 -30.63
C ASN A 3 11.43 -11.56 -29.34
N THR A 4 10.89 -10.39 -29.17
CA THR A 4 10.02 -10.06 -28.01
C THR A 4 8.56 -10.30 -28.41
N PRO A 5 7.68 -10.73 -27.51
CA PRO A 5 6.28 -10.99 -27.81
C PRO A 5 5.50 -9.71 -28.16
N ILE A 6 6.09 -8.54 -27.96
CA ILE A 6 5.48 -7.22 -28.20
C ILE A 6 6.36 -6.45 -29.20
N GLU A 7 5.74 -5.86 -30.21
CA GLU A 7 6.44 -5.04 -31.17
C GLU A 7 7.01 -3.78 -30.53
N ARG A 8 8.26 -3.47 -30.84
CA ARG A 8 8.95 -2.28 -30.32
C ARG A 8 8.18 -0.98 -30.61
N LYS A 9 7.61 -0.89 -31.83
CA LYS A 9 6.84 0.27 -32.26
C LYS A 9 5.67 0.57 -31.34
N LEU A 10 4.91 -0.46 -30.92
CA LEU A 10 3.80 -0.32 -29.98
C LEU A 10 4.24 0.29 -28.64
N ILE A 11 5.38 -0.17 -28.13
CA ILE A 11 5.93 0.35 -26.88
C ILE A 11 6.37 1.81 -27.03
N ASP A 12 7.06 2.14 -28.13
CA ASP A 12 7.54 3.50 -28.37
C ASP A 12 6.36 4.49 -28.54
N GLU A 13 5.28 4.08 -29.20
CA GLU A 13 4.04 4.86 -29.34
C GLU A 13 3.37 5.06 -27.97
N THR A 14 3.22 3.98 -27.20
CA THR A 14 2.63 4.06 -25.84
C THR A 14 3.42 5.00 -24.93
N ILE A 15 4.75 4.97 -25.00
CA ILE A 15 5.62 5.87 -24.23
C ILE A 15 5.44 7.33 -24.67
N ALA A 16 5.36 7.57 -25.98
CA ALA A 16 5.20 8.92 -26.54
C ALA A 16 3.92 9.60 -26.06
N ASP A 17 2.84 8.86 -25.88
CA ASP A 17 1.55 9.38 -25.39
C ASP A 17 1.66 9.96 -23.96
N PHE A 18 2.62 9.50 -23.16
CA PHE A 18 2.87 10.00 -21.80
C PHE A 18 3.88 11.16 -21.75
N HIS A 19 4.44 11.57 -22.91
CA HIS A 19 5.43 12.65 -23.00
C HIS A 19 6.66 12.46 -22.08
N ILE A 20 7.02 11.22 -21.77
CA ILE A 20 8.18 10.90 -20.92
C ILE A 20 9.45 11.00 -21.77
N THR A 21 10.28 11.98 -21.45
CA THR A 21 11.58 12.20 -22.12
C THR A 21 12.73 11.51 -21.40
N ASP A 22 12.56 11.18 -20.12
CA ASP A 22 13.57 10.53 -19.27
C ASP A 22 12.89 9.55 -18.32
N PHE A 23 13.05 8.26 -18.57
CA PHE A 23 12.48 7.20 -17.71
C PHE A 23 12.99 7.21 -16.27
N ALA A 24 14.18 7.73 -16.01
CA ALA A 24 14.70 7.86 -14.65
C ALA A 24 13.88 8.83 -13.80
N LYS A 25 13.09 9.68 -14.43
CA LYS A 25 12.20 10.66 -13.78
C LYS A 25 10.73 10.26 -13.83
N ALA A 26 10.40 9.18 -14.54
CA ALA A 26 9.03 8.69 -14.62
C ALA A 26 8.51 8.26 -13.24
N THR A 27 7.29 8.66 -12.92
CA THR A 27 6.62 8.24 -11.69
C THR A 27 6.14 6.79 -11.81
N ILE A 28 5.98 6.11 -10.67
CA ILE A 28 5.41 4.74 -10.62
C ILE A 28 4.03 4.71 -11.30
N ARG A 29 3.23 5.78 -11.20
CA ARG A 29 1.91 5.87 -11.82
C ARG A 29 1.99 5.90 -13.34
N GLU A 30 2.94 6.64 -13.90
CA GLU A 30 3.18 6.69 -15.36
C GLU A 30 3.66 5.33 -15.86
N VAL A 31 4.63 4.71 -15.20
CA VAL A 31 5.11 3.38 -15.57
C VAL A 31 3.98 2.34 -15.53
N LYS A 32 3.14 2.37 -14.49
CA LYS A 32 1.96 1.49 -14.39
C LYS A 32 0.96 1.73 -15.53
N ALA A 33 0.71 2.98 -15.88
CA ALA A 33 -0.22 3.32 -16.96
C ALA A 33 0.33 2.88 -18.33
N ILE A 34 1.63 3.07 -18.59
CA ILE A 34 2.29 2.58 -19.81
C ILE A 34 2.19 1.05 -19.91
N ALA A 35 2.48 0.35 -18.82
CA ALA A 35 2.38 -1.11 -18.80
C ALA A 35 0.94 -1.58 -19.08
N ALA A 36 -0.07 -0.93 -18.49
CA ALA A 36 -1.46 -1.26 -18.71
C ALA A 36 -1.92 -0.99 -20.15
N ASN A 37 -1.49 0.13 -20.74
CA ASN A 37 -1.83 0.47 -22.14
C ASN A 37 -1.14 -0.48 -23.12
N ALA A 38 0.13 -0.81 -22.90
CA ALA A 38 0.87 -1.76 -23.73
C ALA A 38 0.27 -3.18 -23.64
N GLU A 39 -0.16 -3.60 -22.46
CA GLU A 39 -0.86 -4.88 -22.24
C GLU A 39 -2.20 -4.92 -22.99
N ALA A 40 -3.02 -3.86 -22.86
CA ALA A 40 -4.30 -3.76 -23.55
C ALA A 40 -4.15 -3.74 -25.07
N ALA A 41 -3.17 -3.03 -25.59
CA ALA A 41 -2.93 -2.90 -27.03
C ALA A 41 -2.30 -4.16 -27.66
N SER A 42 -1.44 -4.86 -26.94
CA SER A 42 -0.77 -6.08 -27.42
C SER A 42 -1.58 -7.36 -27.21
N GLY A 43 -2.50 -7.39 -26.25
CA GLY A 43 -3.18 -8.59 -25.79
C GLY A 43 -2.27 -9.55 -25.02
N VAL A 44 -1.05 -9.16 -24.69
CA VAL A 44 -0.08 -9.96 -23.95
C VAL A 44 -0.17 -9.59 -22.47
N GLU A 45 -0.49 -10.56 -21.61
CA GLU A 45 -0.55 -10.36 -20.17
C GLU A 45 0.84 -10.08 -19.57
N PHE A 46 0.93 -9.03 -18.74
CA PHE A 46 2.18 -8.62 -18.10
C PHE A 46 2.25 -9.09 -16.66
N ILE A 47 3.43 -9.56 -16.27
CA ILE A 47 3.76 -9.74 -14.86
C ILE A 47 4.05 -8.36 -14.27
N LYS A 48 3.14 -7.85 -13.45
CA LYS A 48 3.21 -6.51 -12.85
C LYS A 48 4.26 -6.48 -11.75
N MET A 49 5.36 -5.80 -11.99
CA MET A 49 6.47 -5.65 -11.04
C MET A 49 6.81 -4.18 -10.74
N GLU A 50 6.09 -3.26 -11.35
CA GLU A 50 6.31 -1.81 -11.23
C GLU A 50 5.83 -1.23 -9.88
N MET A 51 5.00 -1.97 -9.15
CA MET A 51 4.51 -1.57 -7.83
C MET A 51 4.57 -2.75 -6.87
N GLY A 52 5.10 -2.50 -5.67
CA GLY A 52 5.08 -3.49 -4.58
C GLY A 52 3.66 -3.65 -4.04
N VAL A 53 2.99 -4.70 -4.47
CA VAL A 53 1.67 -5.09 -3.94
C VAL A 53 1.86 -6.38 -3.14
N PRO A 54 1.35 -6.46 -1.88
CA PRO A 54 1.51 -7.66 -1.06
C PRO A 54 1.01 -8.95 -1.70
N GLY A 55 -0.07 -8.89 -2.49
CA GLY A 55 -0.57 -10.02 -3.30
C GLY A 55 -1.11 -11.23 -2.54
N LEU A 56 -0.85 -11.35 -1.25
CA LEU A 56 -1.40 -12.41 -0.41
C LEU A 56 -2.78 -12.02 0.13
N PRO A 57 -3.73 -12.96 0.20
CA PRO A 57 -5.00 -12.70 0.83
C PRO A 57 -4.81 -12.39 2.32
N PRO A 58 -5.68 -11.55 2.93
CA PRO A 58 -5.65 -11.31 4.36
C PRO A 58 -5.93 -12.59 5.14
N SER A 59 -5.47 -12.65 6.39
CA SER A 59 -5.76 -13.78 7.28
C SER A 59 -7.26 -13.99 7.44
N ALA A 60 -7.73 -15.22 7.24
CA ALA A 60 -9.14 -15.57 7.42
C ALA A 60 -9.65 -15.26 8.84
N VAL A 61 -8.79 -15.41 9.85
CA VAL A 61 -9.12 -15.06 11.25
C VAL A 61 -9.34 -13.55 11.39
N GLY A 62 -8.48 -12.73 10.75
CA GLY A 62 -8.63 -11.27 10.75
C GLY A 62 -9.91 -10.82 10.07
N VAL A 63 -10.18 -11.35 8.86
CA VAL A 63 -11.40 -11.04 8.11
C VAL A 63 -12.65 -11.39 8.90
N LYS A 64 -12.69 -12.58 9.53
CA LYS A 64 -13.81 -12.99 10.36
C LYS A 64 -14.03 -12.04 11.55
N ALA A 65 -12.97 -11.69 12.27
CA ALA A 65 -13.05 -10.77 13.40
C ALA A 65 -13.54 -9.36 12.99
N GLU A 66 -13.09 -8.86 11.83
CA GLU A 66 -13.56 -7.57 11.30
C GLU A 66 -15.04 -7.60 10.95
N VAL A 67 -15.52 -8.66 10.28
CA VAL A 67 -16.94 -8.84 9.96
C VAL A 67 -17.78 -8.91 11.23
N GLU A 68 -17.35 -9.68 12.24
CA GLU A 68 -18.05 -9.78 13.53
C GLU A 68 -18.10 -8.42 14.24
N ALA A 69 -17.01 -7.66 14.25
CA ALA A 69 -16.97 -6.33 14.87
C ALA A 69 -17.94 -5.36 14.17
N LEU A 70 -18.01 -5.37 12.84
CA LEU A 70 -18.96 -4.55 12.08
C LEU A 70 -20.41 -4.93 12.38
N GLN A 71 -20.73 -6.24 12.44
CA GLN A 71 -22.06 -6.75 12.79
C GLN A 71 -22.45 -6.36 14.21
N ASN A 72 -21.49 -6.28 15.12
CA ASN A 72 -21.69 -5.85 16.52
C ASN A 72 -21.71 -4.32 16.68
N GLY A 73 -21.72 -3.57 15.59
CA GLY A 73 -21.95 -2.11 15.59
C GLY A 73 -20.71 -1.26 15.91
N ILE A 74 -19.50 -1.80 15.76
CA ILE A 74 -18.26 -1.02 16.02
C ILE A 74 -18.22 0.28 15.21
N ALA A 75 -18.77 0.27 13.99
CA ALA A 75 -18.81 1.43 13.11
C ALA A 75 -19.75 2.55 13.57
N SER A 76 -20.62 2.30 14.55
CA SER A 76 -21.51 3.31 15.14
C SER A 76 -20.90 4.02 16.35
N LEU A 77 -19.73 3.59 16.80
CA LEU A 77 -19.03 4.18 17.92
C LEU A 77 -18.10 5.30 17.47
N TYR A 78 -18.07 6.39 18.22
CA TYR A 78 -17.05 7.43 18.01
C TYR A 78 -15.73 6.95 18.61
N PRO A 79 -14.64 6.85 17.84
CA PRO A 79 -13.38 6.34 18.38
C PRO A 79 -12.75 7.32 19.38
N ASP A 80 -12.01 6.78 20.35
CA ASP A 80 -11.14 7.59 21.21
C ASP A 80 -10.05 8.28 20.37
N ILE A 81 -9.75 9.53 20.68
CA ILE A 81 -8.71 10.31 19.99
C ILE A 81 -7.35 9.61 20.03
N ASN A 82 -7.06 8.93 21.13
CA ASN A 82 -5.80 8.19 21.32
C ASN A 82 -5.84 6.76 20.75
N GLY A 83 -6.95 6.36 20.13
CA GLY A 83 -7.19 5.00 19.66
C GLY A 83 -7.77 4.06 20.72
N LEU A 84 -8.32 2.94 20.27
CA LEU A 84 -8.91 1.95 21.14
C LEU A 84 -7.84 1.29 22.03
N PRO A 85 -8.02 1.22 23.38
CA PRO A 85 -7.05 0.59 24.27
C PRO A 85 -6.66 -0.83 23.85
N ALA A 86 -7.63 -1.68 23.54
CA ALA A 86 -7.40 -3.05 23.09
C ALA A 86 -6.52 -3.13 21.82
N LEU A 87 -6.68 -2.19 20.86
CA LEU A 87 -5.83 -2.13 19.67
C LEU A 87 -4.39 -1.77 20.04
N LYS A 88 -4.20 -0.85 20.98
CA LYS A 88 -2.87 -0.41 21.44
C LYS A 88 -2.14 -1.51 22.20
N GLU A 89 -2.85 -2.26 23.06
CA GLU A 89 -2.33 -3.42 23.77
C GLU A 89 -1.86 -4.50 22.78
N GLU A 90 -2.69 -4.83 21.78
CA GLU A 90 -2.33 -5.80 20.77
C GLU A 90 -1.20 -5.31 19.84
N ALA A 91 -1.13 -4.02 19.54
CA ALA A 91 -0.01 -3.43 18.80
C ALA A 91 1.31 -3.58 19.58
N ALA A 92 1.31 -3.28 20.87
CA ALA A 92 2.48 -3.45 21.73
C ALA A 92 2.91 -4.94 21.81
N ARG A 93 1.94 -5.84 21.97
CA ARG A 93 2.18 -7.29 21.96
C ARG A 93 2.78 -7.76 20.63
N PHE A 94 2.24 -7.28 19.51
CA PHE A 94 2.74 -7.62 18.17
C PHE A 94 4.19 -7.13 17.98
N ILE A 95 4.48 -5.88 18.34
CA ILE A 95 5.83 -5.29 18.26
C ILE A 95 6.83 -6.14 19.07
N LYS A 96 6.44 -6.52 20.30
CA LYS A 96 7.27 -7.41 21.12
C LYS A 96 7.52 -8.76 20.45
N ALA A 97 6.47 -9.39 19.96
CA ALA A 97 6.57 -10.73 19.35
C ALA A 97 7.35 -10.72 18.02
N PHE A 98 7.20 -9.69 17.20
CA PHE A 98 7.74 -9.64 15.83
C PHE A 98 9.16 -9.07 15.76
N ILE A 99 9.44 -8.00 16.49
CA ILE A 99 10.75 -7.31 16.43
C ILE A 99 11.47 -7.26 17.78
N ASN A 100 10.90 -7.90 18.82
CA ASN A 100 11.45 -7.99 20.18
C ASN A 100 11.77 -6.62 20.83
N VAL A 101 10.92 -5.63 20.58
CA VAL A 101 11.00 -4.30 21.20
C VAL A 101 9.89 -4.18 22.24
N ASP A 102 10.23 -3.70 23.44
CA ASP A 102 9.26 -3.39 24.47
C ASP A 102 8.75 -1.96 24.30
N VAL A 103 7.45 -1.83 24.04
CA VAL A 103 6.75 -0.55 23.98
C VAL A 103 5.54 -0.57 24.91
N ALA A 104 5.28 0.52 25.60
CA ALA A 104 4.04 0.64 26.37
C ALA A 104 2.85 0.87 25.42
N PRO A 105 1.66 0.30 25.70
CA PRO A 105 0.47 0.53 24.87
C PRO A 105 0.15 2.02 24.68
N GLU A 106 0.39 2.84 25.70
CA GLU A 106 0.18 4.30 25.66
C GLU A 106 1.05 4.99 24.61
N GLY A 107 2.22 4.44 24.30
CA GLY A 107 3.12 4.91 23.25
C GLY A 107 2.70 4.51 21.83
N CYS A 108 1.68 3.64 21.69
CA CYS A 108 1.16 3.26 20.38
C CYS A 108 0.08 4.25 19.94
N VAL A 109 0.27 4.86 18.78
CA VAL A 109 -0.68 5.81 18.18
C VAL A 109 -1.20 5.22 16.86
N PRO A 110 -2.46 4.74 16.83
CA PRO A 110 -3.09 4.28 15.60
C PRO A 110 -3.24 5.41 14.58
N VAL A 111 -2.92 5.11 13.32
CA VAL A 111 -3.02 6.08 12.21
C VAL A 111 -3.70 5.42 11.02
N THR A 112 -4.32 6.24 10.16
CA THR A 112 -4.94 5.78 8.92
C THR A 112 -3.89 5.73 7.81
N GLY A 113 -3.18 4.62 7.75
CA GLY A 113 -2.08 4.41 6.81
C GLY A 113 -0.76 5.05 7.25
N SER A 114 0.34 4.48 6.76
CA SER A 114 1.71 4.89 7.10
C SER A 114 2.02 6.35 6.75
N MET A 115 1.42 6.89 5.68
CA MET A 115 1.63 8.28 5.26
C MET A 115 1.13 9.29 6.29
N GLN A 116 0.00 9.01 6.96
CA GLN A 116 -0.47 9.87 8.05
C GLN A 116 0.52 9.83 9.23
N GLY A 117 1.00 8.67 9.60
CA GLY A 117 2.00 8.52 10.66
C GLY A 117 3.29 9.26 10.34
N THR A 118 3.79 9.13 9.12
CA THR A 118 4.99 9.83 8.65
C THR A 118 4.80 11.35 8.69
N PHE A 119 3.67 11.85 8.17
CA PHE A 119 3.35 13.28 8.18
C PHE A 119 3.27 13.83 9.61
N ALA A 120 2.55 13.14 10.50
CA ALA A 120 2.42 13.55 11.90
C ALA A 120 3.77 13.57 12.62
N SER A 121 4.63 12.56 12.36
CA SER A 121 5.98 12.49 12.94
C SER A 121 6.85 13.66 12.49
N PHE A 122 6.89 13.96 11.18
CA PHE A 122 7.65 15.11 10.68
C PHE A 122 7.13 16.42 11.23
N LEU A 123 5.82 16.61 11.29
CA LEU A 123 5.21 17.82 11.84
C LEU A 123 5.58 18.01 13.32
N THR A 124 5.57 16.94 14.10
CA THR A 124 5.94 16.98 15.52
C THR A 124 7.43 17.27 15.73
N CYS A 125 8.30 16.67 14.92
CA CYS A 125 9.76 16.85 15.06
C CYS A 125 10.27 18.18 14.50
N SER A 126 9.45 18.92 13.73
CA SER A 126 9.83 20.20 13.12
C SER A 126 9.31 21.44 13.85
N GLN A 127 8.72 21.26 15.03
CA GLN A 127 8.22 22.37 15.89
C GLN A 127 9.33 22.97 16.72
#